data_1116d44f6925a733a686bc801a2ed2e9
#
_entry.id   1116d44f6925a733a686bc801a2ed2e9
#
_cell.length_a   1.000
_cell.length_b   1.000
_cell.length_c   1.000
_cell.angle_alpha   90.00
_cell.angle_beta   90.00
_cell.angle_gamma   90.00
#
_symmetry.space_group_name_H-M   'P 1'
#
loop_
_entity.id
_entity.type
_entity.pdbx_description
1 polymer ?
#
loop_
_entity_poly.entity_id
_entity_poly.type
_entity_poly.pdbx_seq_one_letter_code
_entity_poly.pdbx_strand_id
1 'polypeptide(L)'
;MTFRRILPLVLLAALVVGASPASASYRVGLGEQNPSMFDAQAWKSLQLKRVRYLVPWDYAKHPFQRDSVAAYMARAHAAKQDVLVTFTARSGCYSAAGKYSKSKACRAPSTKAYKAAFLGFDKKYPWVKTYSAWNEINHKSQPTFKSPARAAGYYNVIHHYARSKKFRAMAADMLDTPNMVRYLTALKAHLAGSPKLWGLHNYGDVNRRRTTFTRAMLRLVPGEVWLTETGGIVKLAPSFPRSTSRAAARTTGMFKLAGHYSVHRPGTRSKITRLFVYTYYGAAKSARFDAGLVNPDGSPRKAYGVFKKYSRKHR
;
A
#
# COMPACT_ATOMS: atom_id res chain seq x y z
N MET A 1 59.80 61.70 -8.35
CA MET A 1 59.59 60.49 -7.56
C MET A 1 58.11 60.17 -7.59
N THR A 2 57.66 59.22 -8.38
CA THR A 2 56.25 58.87 -8.64
C THR A 2 55.96 57.56 -7.94
N PHE A 3 55.19 57.58 -6.85
CA PHE A 3 54.75 56.37 -6.15
C PHE A 3 53.58 55.71 -6.90
N ARG A 4 53.80 54.54 -7.49
CA ARG A 4 52.76 53.65 -8.02
C ARG A 4 52.12 52.87 -6.86
N ARG A 5 50.85 53.13 -6.59
CA ARG A 5 50.03 52.31 -5.67
C ARG A 5 49.60 51.04 -6.36
N ILE A 6 50.01 49.87 -5.85
CA ILE A 6 49.53 48.54 -6.24
C ILE A 6 48.34 48.24 -5.41
N LEU A 7 47.16 48.09 -6.05
CA LEU A 7 45.94 47.59 -5.43
C LEU A 7 45.97 46.04 -5.44
N PRO A 8 45.71 45.35 -4.32
CA PRO A 8 45.59 43.92 -4.32
C PRO A 8 44.20 43.51 -4.83
N LEU A 9 44.17 42.66 -5.87
CA LEU A 9 42.99 42.03 -6.42
C LEU A 9 42.59 40.90 -5.49
N VAL A 10 41.51 41.09 -4.69
CA VAL A 10 40.93 40.03 -3.88
C VAL A 10 40.01 39.15 -4.77
N LEU A 11 40.48 37.96 -5.08
CA LEU A 11 39.69 36.96 -5.79
C LEU A 11 38.69 36.35 -4.80
N LEU A 12 37.42 36.71 -4.91
CA LEU A 12 36.34 36.11 -4.16
C LEU A 12 35.95 34.76 -4.81
N ALA A 13 36.47 33.65 -4.29
CA ALA A 13 36.06 32.32 -4.71
C ALA A 13 34.66 32.03 -4.19
N ALA A 14 33.64 32.13 -5.01
CA ALA A 14 32.28 31.72 -4.70
C ALA A 14 32.23 30.18 -4.59
N LEU A 15 32.17 29.69 -3.34
CA LEU A 15 31.83 28.28 -3.04
C LEU A 15 30.38 28.03 -3.47
N VAL A 16 30.19 27.46 -4.64
CA VAL A 16 28.92 26.88 -5.06
C VAL A 16 28.73 25.61 -4.22
N VAL A 17 28.09 25.74 -3.08
CA VAL A 17 27.59 24.59 -2.31
C VAL A 17 26.48 23.96 -3.16
N GLY A 18 26.86 22.97 -3.95
CA GLY A 18 25.92 22.15 -4.70
C GLY A 18 24.97 21.49 -3.70
N ALA A 19 23.76 22.02 -3.56
CA ALA A 19 22.70 21.35 -2.81
C ALA A 19 22.46 19.99 -3.45
N SER A 20 22.98 18.93 -2.83
CA SER A 20 22.65 17.56 -3.22
C SER A 20 21.12 17.47 -3.27
N PRO A 21 20.51 17.03 -4.37
CA PRO A 21 19.07 16.92 -4.43
C PRO A 21 18.65 16.01 -3.29
N ALA A 22 17.86 16.56 -2.36
CA ALA A 22 17.33 15.81 -1.23
C ALA A 22 16.75 14.51 -1.78
N SER A 23 17.38 13.38 -1.47
CA SER A 23 16.96 12.06 -1.93
C SER A 23 15.51 11.89 -1.51
N ALA A 24 14.61 12.01 -2.47
CA ALA A 24 13.18 11.89 -2.26
C ALA A 24 12.89 10.48 -1.75
N SER A 25 12.75 10.35 -0.44
CA SER A 25 12.69 9.06 0.21
C SER A 25 11.25 8.68 0.51
N TYR A 26 10.76 7.71 -0.23
CA TYR A 26 9.60 6.93 0.19
C TYR A 26 10.06 5.76 1.09
N ARG A 27 9.17 5.24 1.91
CA ARG A 27 9.44 4.09 2.78
C ARG A 27 8.90 2.81 2.15
N VAL A 28 9.59 1.69 2.39
CA VAL A 28 9.23 0.38 1.85
C VAL A 28 8.74 -0.54 2.95
N GLY A 29 7.67 -1.26 2.66
CA GLY A 29 7.09 -2.32 3.46
C GLY A 29 6.69 -3.52 2.60
N LEU A 30 6.02 -4.47 3.22
CA LEU A 30 5.55 -5.68 2.56
C LEU A 30 4.17 -6.09 3.09
N GLY A 31 3.27 -6.47 2.19
CA GLY A 31 1.98 -7.06 2.51
C GLY A 31 2.06 -8.58 2.48
N GLU A 32 1.58 -9.23 3.54
CA GLU A 32 1.49 -10.68 3.64
C GLU A 32 0.41 -11.05 4.66
N GLN A 33 -0.23 -12.20 4.46
CA GLN A 33 -1.27 -12.69 5.35
C GLN A 33 -0.79 -13.87 6.21
N ASN A 34 0.29 -14.53 5.81
CA ASN A 34 0.83 -15.68 6.53
C ASN A 34 1.86 -15.23 7.59
N PRO A 35 1.60 -15.43 8.88
CA PRO A 35 2.50 -15.02 9.95
C PRO A 35 3.84 -15.78 9.95
N SER A 36 3.95 -16.94 9.31
CA SER A 36 5.23 -17.67 9.20
C SER A 36 6.32 -16.91 8.47
N MET A 37 5.92 -15.85 7.70
CA MET A 37 6.88 -14.94 7.07
C MET A 37 7.90 -14.40 8.08
N PHE A 38 7.48 -14.07 9.30
CA PHE A 38 8.35 -13.47 10.31
C PHE A 38 9.47 -14.41 10.80
N ASP A 39 9.30 -15.71 10.62
CA ASP A 39 10.31 -16.71 10.99
C ASP A 39 11.32 -16.96 9.87
N ALA A 40 10.95 -16.65 8.63
CA ALA A 40 11.75 -16.95 7.44
C ALA A 40 13.07 -16.14 7.41
N GLN A 41 14.20 -16.80 7.19
CA GLN A 41 15.51 -16.16 7.11
C GLN A 41 15.57 -15.12 5.97
N ALA A 42 14.93 -15.41 4.84
CA ALA A 42 14.82 -14.45 3.74
C ALA A 42 14.10 -13.16 4.15
N TRP A 43 13.00 -13.25 4.91
CA TRP A 43 12.33 -12.08 5.48
C TRP A 43 13.25 -11.30 6.43
N LYS A 44 13.85 -11.98 7.41
CA LYS A 44 14.75 -11.36 8.40
C LYS A 44 15.88 -10.59 7.74
N SER A 45 16.42 -11.10 6.63
CA SER A 45 17.50 -10.45 5.86
C SER A 45 17.08 -9.18 5.13
N LEU A 46 15.77 -8.92 4.96
CA LEU A 46 15.25 -7.66 4.39
C LEU A 46 15.31 -6.52 5.40
N GLN A 47 15.26 -6.80 6.70
CA GLN A 47 15.30 -5.83 7.81
C GLN A 47 14.21 -4.73 7.66
N LEU A 48 13.05 -5.07 7.13
CA LEU A 48 11.94 -4.15 6.98
C LEU A 48 11.33 -3.80 8.35
N LYS A 49 10.80 -2.59 8.43
CA LYS A 49 10.13 -2.06 9.63
C LYS A 49 8.63 -1.89 9.44
N ARG A 50 8.09 -2.26 8.28
CA ARG A 50 6.69 -1.98 7.90
C ARG A 50 6.07 -3.15 7.22
N VAL A 51 4.87 -3.49 7.68
CA VAL A 51 4.03 -4.50 7.02
C VAL A 51 2.61 -3.98 6.83
N ARG A 52 1.91 -4.53 5.84
CA ARG A 52 0.48 -4.33 5.65
C ARG A 52 -0.24 -5.65 5.86
N TYR A 53 -1.33 -5.60 6.62
CA TYR A 53 -2.14 -6.76 6.95
C TYR A 53 -3.62 -6.49 6.67
N LEU A 54 -4.27 -7.44 5.98
CA LEU A 54 -5.70 -7.40 5.72
C LEU A 54 -6.46 -8.10 6.85
N VAL A 55 -7.42 -7.40 7.43
CA VAL A 55 -8.26 -7.92 8.51
C VAL A 55 -9.71 -8.03 8.03
N PRO A 56 -10.30 -9.22 7.96
CA PRO A 56 -11.73 -9.36 7.74
C PRO A 56 -12.49 -8.58 8.80
N TRP A 57 -13.41 -7.72 8.40
CA TRP A 57 -14.10 -6.83 9.32
C TRP A 57 -14.84 -7.57 10.46
N ASP A 58 -15.29 -8.80 10.19
CA ASP A 58 -16.03 -9.67 11.12
C ASP A 58 -15.14 -10.77 11.72
N TYR A 59 -13.81 -10.64 11.65
CA TYR A 59 -12.86 -11.69 12.07
C TYR A 59 -13.12 -12.24 13.47
N ALA A 60 -13.53 -11.37 14.40
CA ALA A 60 -13.77 -11.77 15.81
C ALA A 60 -14.93 -12.78 15.98
N LYS A 61 -15.83 -12.86 14.99
CA LYS A 61 -16.97 -13.77 14.96
C LYS A 61 -16.64 -15.16 14.40
N HIS A 62 -15.44 -15.33 13.84
CA HIS A 62 -15.01 -16.54 13.15
C HIS A 62 -13.73 -17.09 13.80
N PRO A 63 -13.78 -18.23 14.51
CA PRO A 63 -12.65 -18.76 15.29
C PRO A 63 -11.34 -18.81 14.47
N PHE A 64 -11.36 -19.45 13.31
CA PHE A 64 -10.17 -19.56 12.45
C PHE A 64 -9.56 -18.19 12.10
N GLN A 65 -10.40 -17.19 11.79
CA GLN A 65 -9.89 -15.86 11.42
C GLN A 65 -9.43 -15.07 12.64
N ARG A 66 -10.12 -15.21 13.76
CA ARG A 66 -9.71 -14.62 15.03
C ARG A 66 -8.31 -15.09 15.43
N ASP A 67 -8.06 -16.39 15.29
CA ASP A 67 -6.78 -17.00 15.66
C ASP A 67 -5.68 -16.62 14.66
N SER A 68 -5.99 -16.60 13.37
CA SER A 68 -5.07 -16.12 12.32
C SER A 68 -4.66 -14.65 12.52
N VAL A 69 -5.63 -13.77 12.83
CA VAL A 69 -5.37 -12.36 13.13
C VAL A 69 -4.53 -12.24 14.40
N ALA A 70 -4.86 -12.99 15.46
CA ALA A 70 -4.10 -12.97 16.70
C ALA A 70 -2.64 -13.40 16.49
N ALA A 71 -2.41 -14.49 15.75
CA ALA A 71 -1.07 -15.00 15.43
C ALA A 71 -0.24 -13.99 14.63
N TYR A 72 -0.85 -13.38 13.59
CA TYR A 72 -0.14 -12.36 12.78
C TYR A 72 0.23 -11.13 13.63
N MET A 73 -0.75 -10.58 14.36
CA MET A 73 -0.55 -9.36 15.15
C MET A 73 0.47 -9.56 16.27
N ALA A 74 0.48 -10.73 16.92
CA ALA A 74 1.48 -11.06 17.95
C ALA A 74 2.90 -11.07 17.36
N ARG A 75 3.12 -11.72 16.21
CA ARG A 75 4.43 -11.78 15.55
C ARG A 75 4.87 -10.43 15.00
N ALA A 76 3.96 -9.67 14.40
CA ALA A 76 4.26 -8.31 13.92
C ALA A 76 4.66 -7.38 15.07
N HIS A 77 3.98 -7.47 16.22
CA HIS A 77 4.31 -6.70 17.42
C HIS A 77 5.68 -7.11 18.00
N ALA A 78 5.92 -8.41 18.17
CA ALA A 78 7.21 -8.93 18.63
C ALA A 78 8.37 -8.50 17.71
N ALA A 79 8.12 -8.45 16.38
CA ALA A 79 9.09 -7.97 15.40
C ALA A 79 9.13 -6.42 15.27
N LYS A 80 8.47 -5.68 16.16
CA LYS A 80 8.42 -4.20 16.20
C LYS A 80 8.05 -3.58 14.85
N GLN A 81 7.06 -4.15 14.16
CA GLN A 81 6.61 -3.65 12.86
C GLN A 81 5.62 -2.48 13.00
N ASP A 82 5.79 -1.44 12.15
CA ASP A 82 4.75 -0.46 11.86
C ASP A 82 3.72 -1.11 10.93
N VAL A 83 2.55 -1.45 11.46
CA VAL A 83 1.52 -2.20 10.74
C VAL A 83 0.47 -1.26 10.16
N LEU A 84 0.32 -1.27 8.82
CA LEU A 84 -0.87 -0.75 8.16
C LEU A 84 -1.95 -1.83 8.20
N VAL A 85 -2.98 -1.63 8.98
CA VAL A 85 -4.16 -2.50 9.00
C VAL A 85 -5.18 -2.00 8.00
N THR A 86 -5.61 -2.88 7.10
CA THR A 86 -6.70 -2.62 6.16
C THR A 86 -7.85 -3.57 6.40
N PHE A 87 -9.06 -3.03 6.61
CA PHE A 87 -10.25 -3.87 6.72
C PHE A 87 -10.73 -4.34 5.34
N THR A 88 -11.30 -5.54 5.29
CA THR A 88 -11.80 -6.16 4.06
C THR A 88 -12.98 -7.07 4.32
N ALA A 89 -13.67 -7.50 3.25
CA ALA A 89 -14.60 -8.61 3.33
C ALA A 89 -13.85 -9.93 3.58
N ARG A 90 -14.46 -10.85 4.31
CA ARG A 90 -13.86 -12.17 4.61
C ARG A 90 -13.54 -12.98 3.36
N SER A 91 -14.34 -12.85 2.32
CA SER A 91 -14.09 -13.44 1.00
C SER A 91 -14.47 -12.47 -0.11
N GLY A 92 -13.89 -12.66 -1.31
CA GLY A 92 -14.26 -11.85 -2.48
C GLY A 92 -15.72 -12.10 -2.90
N CYS A 93 -16.35 -11.08 -3.48
CA CYS A 93 -17.75 -11.10 -3.88
C CYS A 93 -18.06 -11.83 -5.19
N TYR A 94 -17.04 -12.31 -5.89
CA TYR A 94 -17.20 -13.05 -7.15
C TYR A 94 -16.50 -14.40 -7.06
N SER A 95 -17.20 -15.44 -7.52
CA SER A 95 -16.60 -16.76 -7.69
C SER A 95 -15.52 -16.75 -8.78
N ALA A 96 -14.75 -17.83 -8.87
CA ALA A 96 -13.79 -18.03 -9.96
C ALA A 96 -14.44 -17.96 -11.35
N ALA A 97 -15.72 -18.41 -11.47
CA ALA A 97 -16.54 -18.32 -12.67
C ALA A 97 -17.14 -16.93 -12.91
N GLY A 98 -16.79 -15.90 -12.13
CA GLY A 98 -17.28 -14.54 -12.30
C GLY A 98 -18.71 -14.29 -11.79
N LYS A 99 -19.34 -15.25 -11.12
CA LYS A 99 -20.68 -15.09 -10.53
C LYS A 99 -20.58 -14.32 -9.20
N TYR A 100 -21.49 -13.35 -8.99
CA TYR A 100 -21.56 -12.59 -7.76
C TYR A 100 -21.98 -13.49 -6.58
N SER A 101 -21.22 -13.39 -5.49
CA SER A 101 -21.54 -14.10 -4.25
C SER A 101 -22.62 -13.36 -3.46
N LYS A 102 -23.71 -14.08 -3.13
CA LYS A 102 -24.75 -13.60 -2.22
C LYS A 102 -24.46 -13.98 -0.77
N SER A 103 -23.30 -14.58 -0.47
CA SER A 103 -22.94 -15.00 0.88
C SER A 103 -22.87 -13.81 1.85
N LYS A 104 -23.11 -14.05 3.13
CA LYS A 104 -22.98 -13.03 4.18
C LYS A 104 -21.57 -12.45 4.24
N ALA A 105 -20.54 -13.23 3.89
CA ALA A 105 -19.15 -12.81 3.90
C ALA A 105 -18.84 -11.68 2.90
N CYS A 106 -19.59 -11.62 1.78
CA CYS A 106 -19.44 -10.57 0.77
C CYS A 106 -20.31 -9.34 1.05
N ARG A 107 -21.23 -9.36 2.00
CA ARG A 107 -22.09 -8.20 2.29
C ARG A 107 -21.29 -7.10 2.97
N ALA A 108 -21.48 -5.87 2.49
CA ALA A 108 -20.98 -4.67 3.17
C ALA A 108 -21.62 -4.55 4.55
N PRO A 109 -20.86 -4.45 5.65
CA PRO A 109 -21.45 -4.21 6.96
C PRO A 109 -22.20 -2.87 6.99
N SER A 110 -23.15 -2.73 7.92
CA SER A 110 -23.66 -1.41 8.27
C SER A 110 -22.53 -0.58 8.91
N THR A 111 -22.61 0.74 8.83
CA THR A 111 -21.64 1.63 9.49
C THR A 111 -21.58 1.38 11.00
N LYS A 112 -22.71 1.06 11.64
CA LYS A 112 -22.79 0.67 13.07
C LYS A 112 -22.00 -0.61 13.34
N ALA A 113 -22.18 -1.66 12.53
CA ALA A 113 -21.45 -2.93 12.67
C ALA A 113 -19.95 -2.77 12.41
N TYR A 114 -19.59 -1.98 11.39
CA TYR A 114 -18.20 -1.66 11.08
C TYR A 114 -17.53 -0.89 12.23
N LYS A 115 -18.21 0.12 12.81
CA LYS A 115 -17.74 0.87 13.98
C LYS A 115 -17.43 -0.06 15.15
N ALA A 116 -18.35 -0.97 15.48
CA ALA A 116 -18.15 -1.91 16.57
C ALA A 116 -16.93 -2.82 16.32
N ALA A 117 -16.77 -3.33 15.09
CA ALA A 117 -15.63 -4.15 14.69
C ALA A 117 -14.29 -3.39 14.77
N PHE A 118 -14.27 -2.17 14.25
CA PHE A 118 -13.07 -1.30 14.29
C PHE A 118 -12.67 -1.00 15.75
N LEU A 119 -13.61 -0.57 16.59
CA LEU A 119 -13.31 -0.24 17.98
C LEU A 119 -12.88 -1.47 18.79
N GLY A 120 -13.45 -2.64 18.52
CA GLY A 120 -13.02 -3.90 19.13
C GLY A 120 -11.59 -4.27 18.73
N PHE A 121 -11.23 -4.08 17.46
CA PHE A 121 -9.86 -4.30 16.96
C PHE A 121 -8.88 -3.30 17.60
N ASP A 122 -9.18 -2.01 17.58
CA ASP A 122 -8.34 -0.96 18.14
C ASP A 122 -8.12 -1.14 19.66
N LYS A 123 -9.15 -1.53 20.40
CA LYS A 123 -9.02 -1.86 21.83
C LYS A 123 -8.07 -3.03 22.06
N LYS A 124 -8.12 -4.06 21.21
CA LYS A 124 -7.27 -5.25 21.32
C LYS A 124 -5.82 -4.99 20.90
N TYR A 125 -5.60 -4.09 19.92
CA TYR A 125 -4.28 -3.77 19.34
C TYR A 125 -3.98 -2.27 19.37
N PRO A 126 -3.89 -1.62 20.57
CA PRO A 126 -3.77 -0.15 20.69
C PRO A 126 -2.44 0.41 20.16
N TRP A 127 -1.49 -0.45 19.89
CA TRP A 127 -0.20 -0.12 19.30
C TRP A 127 -0.26 0.10 17.78
N VAL A 128 -1.34 -0.30 17.09
CA VAL A 128 -1.53 -0.02 15.66
C VAL A 128 -1.75 1.47 15.45
N LYS A 129 -0.97 2.08 14.55
CA LYS A 129 -0.98 3.54 14.34
C LYS A 129 -1.44 3.97 12.96
N THR A 130 -1.83 3.05 12.10
CA THR A 130 -2.36 3.39 10.76
C THR A 130 -3.43 2.39 10.32
N TYR A 131 -4.57 2.93 9.91
CA TYR A 131 -5.70 2.14 9.42
C TYR A 131 -6.13 2.61 8.04
N SER A 132 -6.36 1.67 7.12
CA SER A 132 -7.10 1.89 5.88
C SER A 132 -8.53 1.37 6.05
N ALA A 133 -9.49 2.18 5.63
CA ALA A 133 -10.90 1.92 5.91
C ALA A 133 -11.41 0.64 5.24
N TRP A 134 -11.02 0.39 3.99
CA TRP A 134 -11.43 -0.80 3.27
C TRP A 134 -10.53 -1.08 2.07
N ASN A 135 -10.30 -2.38 1.81
CA ASN A 135 -9.49 -2.87 0.70
C ASN A 135 -10.21 -2.73 -0.64
N GLU A 136 -9.52 -2.21 -1.67
CA GLU A 136 -9.96 -2.17 -3.08
C GLU A 136 -11.42 -1.75 -3.28
N ILE A 137 -11.81 -0.63 -2.67
CA ILE A 137 -13.20 -0.19 -2.56
C ILE A 137 -13.94 -0.07 -3.89
N ASN A 138 -13.22 0.14 -5.00
CA ASN A 138 -13.74 0.29 -6.36
C ASN A 138 -13.64 -1.01 -7.19
N HIS A 139 -13.21 -2.14 -6.60
CA HIS A 139 -13.09 -3.39 -7.31
C HIS A 139 -14.34 -4.26 -7.14
N LYS A 140 -14.73 -4.94 -8.23
CA LYS A 140 -15.93 -5.80 -8.27
C LYS A 140 -15.91 -6.97 -7.28
N SER A 141 -14.75 -7.35 -6.77
CA SER A 141 -14.64 -8.37 -5.72
C SER A 141 -15.04 -7.87 -4.33
N GLN A 142 -15.26 -6.57 -4.17
CA GLN A 142 -15.58 -5.97 -2.87
C GLN A 142 -17.04 -5.52 -2.79
N PRO A 143 -17.68 -5.66 -1.63
CA PRO A 143 -19.09 -5.27 -1.46
C PRO A 143 -19.32 -3.75 -1.56
N THR A 144 -18.27 -2.95 -1.49
CA THR A 144 -18.30 -1.50 -1.66
C THR A 144 -18.31 -1.04 -3.12
N PHE A 145 -18.08 -1.94 -4.09
CA PHE A 145 -17.88 -1.63 -5.51
C PHE A 145 -18.93 -0.69 -6.13
N LYS A 146 -20.19 -0.84 -5.76
CA LYS A 146 -21.30 -0.01 -6.25
C LYS A 146 -21.73 1.08 -5.27
N SER A 147 -21.02 1.27 -4.15
CA SER A 147 -21.45 2.17 -3.08
C SER A 147 -20.28 3.00 -2.52
N PRO A 148 -19.86 4.07 -3.24
CA PRO A 148 -18.86 5.00 -2.73
C PRO A 148 -19.24 5.63 -1.38
N ALA A 149 -20.53 5.94 -1.18
CA ALA A 149 -21.04 6.47 0.09
C ALA A 149 -20.83 5.48 1.27
N ARG A 150 -21.02 4.17 1.02
CA ARG A 150 -20.75 3.15 2.06
C ARG A 150 -19.25 3.08 2.40
N ALA A 151 -18.39 3.11 1.39
CA ALA A 151 -16.94 3.12 1.59
C ALA A 151 -16.49 4.39 2.35
N ALA A 152 -17.04 5.55 2.01
CA ALA A 152 -16.81 6.79 2.75
C ALA A 152 -17.30 6.69 4.21
N GLY A 153 -18.44 6.06 4.46
CA GLY A 153 -18.94 5.82 5.82
C GLY A 153 -17.95 5.05 6.70
N TYR A 154 -17.23 4.08 6.14
CA TYR A 154 -16.18 3.36 6.89
C TYR A 154 -14.98 4.26 7.21
N TYR A 155 -14.54 5.05 6.24
CA TYR A 155 -13.51 6.05 6.53
C TYR A 155 -13.96 7.03 7.61
N ASN A 156 -15.17 7.57 7.52
CA ASN A 156 -15.70 8.55 8.47
C ASN A 156 -15.72 8.00 9.90
N VAL A 157 -16.02 6.69 10.06
CA VAL A 157 -15.90 6.02 11.36
C VAL A 157 -14.47 6.06 11.88
N ILE A 158 -13.48 5.66 11.09
CA ILE A 158 -12.08 5.67 11.53
C ILE A 158 -11.61 7.11 11.78
N HIS A 159 -11.90 8.01 10.85
CA HIS A 159 -11.52 9.41 10.94
C HIS A 159 -12.01 10.10 12.22
N HIS A 160 -13.25 9.80 12.64
CA HIS A 160 -13.82 10.34 13.89
C HIS A 160 -12.94 10.06 15.12
N TYR A 161 -12.29 8.90 15.18
CA TYR A 161 -11.46 8.51 16.32
C TYR A 161 -9.96 8.80 16.13
N ALA A 162 -9.53 9.17 14.93
CA ALA A 162 -8.11 9.28 14.58
C ALA A 162 -7.33 10.24 15.49
N ARG A 163 -7.92 11.41 15.79
CA ARG A 163 -7.27 12.44 16.63
C ARG A 163 -7.16 12.00 18.09
N SER A 164 -8.28 11.58 18.69
CA SER A 164 -8.33 11.20 20.11
C SER A 164 -7.49 9.96 20.42
N LYS A 165 -7.44 9.00 19.49
CA LYS A 165 -6.68 7.74 19.63
C LYS A 165 -5.27 7.79 19.03
N LYS A 166 -4.86 8.94 18.47
CA LYS A 166 -3.50 9.21 17.96
C LYS A 166 -3.04 8.20 16.90
N PHE A 167 -3.89 7.91 15.90
CA PHE A 167 -3.54 7.09 14.73
C PHE A 167 -3.82 7.84 13.42
N ARG A 168 -3.33 7.31 12.30
CA ARG A 168 -3.55 7.86 10.96
C ARG A 168 -4.69 7.10 10.28
N ALA A 169 -5.68 7.84 9.77
CA ALA A 169 -6.77 7.31 8.96
C ALA A 169 -6.47 7.49 7.47
N MET A 170 -6.38 6.38 6.75
CA MET A 170 -6.28 6.36 5.29
C MET A 170 -7.67 6.34 4.69
N ALA A 171 -7.94 7.22 3.72
CA ALA A 171 -9.28 7.41 3.16
C ALA A 171 -9.81 6.15 2.47
N ALA A 172 -8.97 5.46 1.73
CA ALA A 172 -9.33 4.24 1.01
C ALA A 172 -8.10 3.57 0.40
N ASP A 173 -8.21 2.28 0.09
CA ASP A 173 -7.35 1.60 -0.87
C ASP A 173 -8.09 1.49 -2.21
N MET A 174 -7.59 2.20 -3.22
CA MET A 174 -8.14 2.19 -4.58
C MET A 174 -7.37 1.20 -5.45
N LEU A 175 -8.05 0.47 -6.33
CA LEU A 175 -7.40 -0.32 -7.39
C LEU A 175 -7.35 0.50 -8.68
N ASP A 176 -6.26 0.40 -9.43
CA ASP A 176 -6.00 1.09 -10.70
C ASP A 176 -6.79 0.50 -11.88
N THR A 177 -8.10 0.65 -11.82
CA THR A 177 -9.08 0.18 -12.81
C THR A 177 -9.74 1.34 -13.56
N PRO A 178 -10.38 1.10 -14.73
CA PRO A 178 -11.01 2.15 -15.52
C PRO A 178 -12.05 2.98 -14.75
N ASN A 179 -12.71 2.43 -13.74
CA ASN A 179 -13.68 3.14 -12.93
C ASN A 179 -13.07 3.98 -11.79
N MET A 180 -11.75 3.92 -11.56
CA MET A 180 -11.08 4.52 -10.40
C MET A 180 -11.40 6.01 -10.25
N VAL A 181 -11.24 6.80 -11.31
CA VAL A 181 -11.44 8.26 -11.26
C VAL A 181 -12.89 8.59 -10.92
N ARG A 182 -13.86 7.99 -11.62
CA ARG A 182 -15.28 8.18 -11.35
C ARG A 182 -15.66 7.80 -9.93
N TYR A 183 -15.16 6.64 -9.46
CA TYR A 183 -15.42 6.16 -8.10
C TYR A 183 -14.82 7.10 -7.05
N LEU A 184 -13.57 7.56 -7.26
CA LEU A 184 -12.89 8.48 -6.36
C LEU A 184 -13.61 9.83 -6.25
N THR A 185 -14.11 10.37 -7.37
CA THR A 185 -14.91 11.61 -7.38
C THR A 185 -16.17 11.43 -6.54
N ALA A 186 -16.92 10.36 -6.75
CA ALA A 186 -18.11 10.06 -5.97
C ALA A 186 -17.79 9.82 -4.48
N LEU A 187 -16.69 9.11 -4.17
CA LEU A 187 -16.24 8.88 -2.80
C LEU A 187 -15.98 10.20 -2.06
N LYS A 188 -15.26 11.13 -2.70
CA LYS A 188 -14.88 12.41 -2.10
C LYS A 188 -16.06 13.25 -1.64
N ALA A 189 -17.20 13.15 -2.32
CA ALA A 189 -18.43 13.87 -1.94
C ALA A 189 -19.02 13.42 -0.59
N HIS A 190 -18.60 12.25 -0.07
CA HIS A 190 -19.14 11.67 1.17
C HIS A 190 -18.11 11.57 2.30
N LEU A 191 -16.84 11.96 2.06
CA LEU A 191 -15.80 11.89 3.07
C LEU A 191 -15.89 13.02 4.09
N ALA A 192 -15.77 12.69 5.37
CA ALA A 192 -15.60 13.69 6.42
C ALA A 192 -14.21 14.33 6.35
N GLY A 193 -14.17 15.64 6.46
CA GLY A 193 -12.94 16.43 6.44
C GLY A 193 -12.21 16.38 5.08
N SER A 194 -10.92 16.68 5.13
CA SER A 194 -10.04 16.67 3.94
C SER A 194 -8.92 15.64 4.12
N PRO A 195 -9.12 14.38 3.76
CA PRO A 195 -8.10 13.35 3.92
C PRO A 195 -6.78 13.73 3.26
N LYS A 196 -5.67 13.49 3.97
CA LYS A 196 -4.30 13.72 3.48
C LYS A 196 -3.51 12.43 3.28
N LEU A 197 -4.14 11.26 3.49
CA LEU A 197 -3.55 9.95 3.33
C LEU A 197 -4.45 9.05 2.51
N TRP A 198 -3.90 8.46 1.44
CA TRP A 198 -4.62 7.67 0.45
C TRP A 198 -3.85 6.42 0.07
N GLY A 199 -4.55 5.33 -0.19
CA GLY A 199 -3.98 4.07 -0.66
C GLY A 199 -4.27 3.84 -2.14
N LEU A 200 -3.31 3.25 -2.84
CA LEU A 200 -3.42 2.87 -4.24
C LEU A 200 -2.78 1.49 -4.47
N HIS A 201 -3.52 0.60 -5.12
CA HIS A 201 -3.00 -0.63 -5.70
C HIS A 201 -2.76 -0.39 -7.19
N ASN A 202 -1.51 -0.24 -7.60
CA ASN A 202 -1.18 0.18 -8.96
C ASN A 202 -0.63 -0.97 -9.84
N TYR A 203 -1.17 -2.16 -9.68
CA TYR A 203 -0.75 -3.34 -10.43
C TYR A 203 -0.85 -3.17 -11.94
N GLY A 204 -1.93 -2.55 -12.43
CA GLY A 204 -2.14 -2.30 -13.85
C GLY A 204 -1.07 -1.39 -14.43
N ASP A 205 -0.76 -0.30 -13.76
CA ASP A 205 0.28 0.64 -14.18
C ASP A 205 1.67 -0.02 -14.19
N VAL A 206 2.06 -0.68 -13.08
CA VAL A 206 3.38 -1.34 -12.95
C VAL A 206 3.55 -2.44 -14.00
N ASN A 207 2.57 -3.34 -14.14
CA ASN A 207 2.73 -4.53 -14.98
C ASN A 207 2.53 -4.26 -16.48
N ARG A 208 1.85 -3.16 -16.83
CA ARG A 208 1.70 -2.68 -18.21
C ARG A 208 2.66 -1.55 -18.58
N ARG A 209 3.60 -1.18 -17.69
CA ARG A 209 4.64 -0.14 -17.91
C ARG A 209 4.03 1.23 -18.22
N ARG A 210 3.02 1.63 -17.48
CA ARG A 210 2.34 2.93 -17.62
C ARG A 210 2.19 3.61 -16.27
N THR A 211 1.70 4.85 -16.26
CA THR A 211 1.52 5.66 -15.04
C THR A 211 0.14 6.32 -14.99
N THR A 212 -0.77 5.88 -15.84
CA THR A 212 -2.07 6.54 -16.09
C THR A 212 -2.87 6.72 -14.80
N PHE A 213 -3.10 5.66 -14.06
CA PHE A 213 -3.92 5.71 -12.85
C PHE A 213 -3.15 6.26 -11.65
N THR A 214 -1.86 5.97 -11.55
CA THR A 214 -0.98 6.57 -10.53
C THR A 214 -0.98 8.10 -10.66
N ARG A 215 -0.77 8.64 -11.86
CA ARG A 215 -0.84 10.08 -12.10
C ARG A 215 -2.22 10.68 -11.83
N ALA A 216 -3.28 9.99 -12.24
CA ALA A 216 -4.65 10.44 -11.98
C ALA A 216 -4.90 10.56 -10.47
N MET A 217 -4.51 9.55 -9.68
CA MET A 217 -4.61 9.57 -8.21
C MET A 217 -3.85 10.78 -7.63
N LEU A 218 -2.58 10.95 -8.00
CA LEU A 218 -1.73 12.03 -7.50
C LEU A 218 -2.23 13.44 -7.83
N ARG A 219 -2.96 13.60 -8.94
CA ARG A 219 -3.61 14.87 -9.32
C ARG A 219 -4.89 15.14 -8.54
N LEU A 220 -5.65 14.10 -8.23
CA LEU A 220 -7.01 14.23 -7.68
C LEU A 220 -7.04 14.36 -6.16
N VAL A 221 -6.01 13.87 -5.45
CA VAL A 221 -6.00 13.83 -3.98
C VAL A 221 -4.84 14.63 -3.41
N PRO A 222 -5.03 15.32 -2.27
CA PRO A 222 -3.95 16.04 -1.59
C PRO A 222 -3.16 15.15 -0.64
N GLY A 223 -1.94 15.57 -0.30
CA GLY A 223 -1.13 15.00 0.77
C GLY A 223 -0.26 13.82 0.33
N GLU A 224 -0.49 12.66 0.90
CA GLU A 224 0.31 11.46 0.67
C GLU A 224 -0.49 10.36 -0.03
N VAL A 225 0.12 9.72 -1.01
CA VAL A 225 -0.35 8.46 -1.58
C VAL A 225 0.62 7.35 -1.17
N TRP A 226 0.10 6.29 -0.57
CA TRP A 226 0.84 5.05 -0.36
C TRP A 226 0.44 4.03 -1.41
N LEU A 227 1.42 3.39 -2.03
CA LEU A 227 1.15 2.22 -2.84
C LEU A 227 0.94 1.04 -1.87
N THR A 228 -0.29 0.86 -1.43
CA THR A 228 -0.64 -0.08 -0.35
C THR A 228 -0.62 -1.53 -0.81
N GLU A 229 -0.77 -1.76 -2.11
CA GLU A 229 -0.36 -2.99 -2.79
C GLU A 229 0.26 -2.65 -4.14
N THR A 230 1.45 -3.20 -4.38
CA THR A 230 2.16 -3.04 -5.65
C THR A 230 3.12 -4.20 -5.86
N GLY A 231 3.58 -4.40 -7.08
CA GLY A 231 4.58 -5.44 -7.35
C GLY A 231 4.55 -5.96 -8.78
N GLY A 232 5.59 -6.72 -9.11
CA GLY A 232 5.65 -7.47 -10.35
C GLY A 232 4.80 -8.74 -10.26
N ILE A 233 3.75 -8.84 -11.08
CA ILE A 233 2.89 -10.01 -11.15
C ILE A 233 3.62 -11.17 -11.83
N VAL A 234 3.72 -12.30 -11.15
CA VAL A 234 4.23 -13.57 -11.70
C VAL A 234 3.18 -14.20 -12.62
N LYS A 235 1.92 -14.23 -12.15
CA LYS A 235 0.77 -14.78 -12.91
C LYS A 235 -0.51 -14.02 -12.56
N LEU A 236 -1.31 -13.72 -13.56
CA LEU A 236 -2.72 -13.31 -13.42
C LEU A 236 -3.51 -13.83 -14.63
N ALA A 237 -4.20 -14.93 -14.46
CA ALA A 237 -4.98 -15.52 -15.55
C ALA A 237 -6.23 -14.68 -15.85
N PRO A 238 -6.60 -14.49 -17.15
CA PRO A 238 -5.83 -14.87 -18.34
C PRO A 238 -4.79 -13.83 -18.78
N SER A 239 -4.71 -12.64 -18.14
CA SER A 239 -3.99 -11.45 -18.64
C SER A 239 -2.46 -11.56 -18.63
N PHE A 240 -1.91 -12.28 -17.68
CA PHE A 240 -0.46 -12.43 -17.52
C PHE A 240 -0.08 -13.90 -17.29
N PRO A 241 0.45 -14.60 -18.30
CA PRO A 241 1.03 -15.94 -18.14
C PRO A 241 2.15 -15.94 -17.09
N ARG A 242 2.44 -17.11 -16.50
CA ARG A 242 3.46 -17.22 -15.47
C ARG A 242 4.85 -16.82 -15.98
N SER A 243 5.51 -15.85 -15.30
CA SER A 243 6.87 -15.43 -15.62
C SER A 243 7.52 -14.71 -14.45
N THR A 244 8.52 -15.35 -13.83
CA THR A 244 9.32 -14.78 -12.73
C THR A 244 10.29 -13.71 -13.23
N SER A 245 10.78 -13.81 -14.46
CA SER A 245 11.67 -12.80 -15.07
C SER A 245 10.91 -11.51 -15.35
N ARG A 246 9.66 -11.60 -15.91
CA ARG A 246 8.80 -10.42 -16.07
C ARG A 246 8.50 -9.78 -14.72
N ALA A 247 8.15 -10.56 -13.70
CA ALA A 247 7.86 -10.05 -12.37
C ALA A 247 9.07 -9.26 -11.80
N ALA A 248 10.29 -9.78 -11.93
CA ALA A 248 11.51 -9.07 -11.51
C ALA A 248 11.71 -7.74 -12.24
N ALA A 249 11.54 -7.72 -13.59
CA ALA A 249 11.63 -6.50 -14.37
C ALA A 249 10.55 -5.47 -13.97
N ARG A 250 9.32 -5.92 -13.66
CA ARG A 250 8.23 -5.04 -13.19
C ARG A 250 8.49 -4.53 -11.78
N THR A 251 9.07 -5.33 -10.90
CA THR A 251 9.51 -4.89 -9.56
C THR A 251 10.55 -3.76 -9.68
N THR A 252 11.49 -3.84 -10.61
CA THR A 252 12.41 -2.71 -10.91
C THR A 252 11.64 -1.47 -11.37
N GLY A 253 10.69 -1.63 -12.31
CA GLY A 253 9.84 -0.52 -12.79
C GLY A 253 9.00 0.13 -11.69
N MET A 254 8.46 -0.66 -10.76
CA MET A 254 7.74 -0.20 -9.59
C MET A 254 8.59 0.75 -8.72
N PHE A 255 9.83 0.38 -8.41
CA PHE A 255 10.72 1.24 -7.63
C PHE A 255 11.07 2.54 -8.36
N LYS A 256 11.31 2.47 -9.69
CA LYS A 256 11.53 3.66 -10.52
C LYS A 256 10.31 4.60 -10.51
N LEU A 257 9.10 4.04 -10.65
CA LEU A 257 7.84 4.79 -10.59
C LEU A 257 7.68 5.45 -9.21
N ALA A 258 7.86 4.70 -8.12
CA ALA A 258 7.75 5.23 -6.77
C ALA A 258 8.78 6.35 -6.52
N GLY A 259 10.03 6.17 -6.95
CA GLY A 259 11.07 7.18 -6.86
C GLY A 259 10.74 8.44 -7.66
N HIS A 260 10.22 8.30 -8.89
CA HIS A 260 9.82 9.43 -9.71
C HIS A 260 8.72 10.27 -9.05
N TYR A 261 7.73 9.66 -8.42
CA TYR A 261 6.61 10.34 -7.77
C TYR A 261 6.75 10.52 -6.26
N SER A 262 7.93 10.28 -5.69
CA SER A 262 8.20 10.55 -4.27
C SER A 262 8.42 12.04 -3.96
N VAL A 263 8.50 12.86 -4.98
CA VAL A 263 8.44 14.32 -4.93
C VAL A 263 7.20 14.82 -5.66
N HIS A 264 6.79 16.05 -5.37
CA HIS A 264 5.75 16.69 -6.17
C HIS A 264 6.20 16.86 -7.61
N ARG A 265 5.32 16.57 -8.55
CA ARG A 265 5.53 16.76 -9.99
C ARG A 265 4.53 17.79 -10.53
N PRO A 266 4.82 18.46 -11.65
CA PRO A 266 3.88 19.40 -12.23
C PRO A 266 2.47 18.81 -12.37
N GLY A 267 1.47 19.53 -11.86
CA GLY A 267 0.07 19.12 -11.85
C GLY A 267 -0.30 18.04 -10.82
N THR A 268 0.63 17.61 -9.90
CA THR A 268 0.27 16.71 -8.79
C THR A 268 -0.04 17.50 -7.51
N ARG A 269 -1.03 17.03 -6.75
CA ARG A 269 -1.44 17.57 -5.44
C ARG A 269 -0.92 16.71 -4.28
N SER A 270 -0.37 15.54 -4.59
CA SER A 270 0.20 14.59 -3.65
C SER A 270 1.46 13.95 -4.20
N LYS A 271 2.15 13.20 -3.35
CA LYS A 271 3.34 12.43 -3.69
C LYS A 271 3.29 11.04 -3.06
N ILE A 272 4.08 10.10 -3.60
CA ILE A 272 4.22 8.76 -3.03
C ILE A 272 5.22 8.82 -1.87
N THR A 273 4.79 8.40 -0.68
CA THR A 273 5.64 8.41 0.52
C THR A 273 5.87 7.03 1.11
N ARG A 274 5.09 6.01 0.72
CA ARG A 274 5.31 4.60 1.09
C ARG A 274 4.89 3.67 -0.04
N LEU A 275 5.47 2.47 -0.04
CA LEU A 275 4.98 1.34 -0.83
C LEU A 275 5.04 0.03 -0.03
N PHE A 276 4.09 -0.85 -0.30
CA PHE A 276 4.03 -2.21 0.24
C PHE A 276 3.97 -3.19 -0.93
N VAL A 277 5.02 -3.99 -1.10
CA VAL A 277 4.98 -5.05 -2.09
C VAL A 277 4.07 -6.17 -1.57
N TYR A 278 3.16 -6.62 -2.38
CA TYR A 278 2.30 -7.76 -2.09
C TYR A 278 2.58 -8.85 -3.14
N THR A 279 3.04 -10.00 -2.78
CA THR A 279 3.10 -10.57 -1.43
C THR A 279 4.47 -11.23 -1.18
N TYR A 280 4.73 -11.70 0.04
CA TYR A 280 5.96 -12.44 0.34
C TYR A 280 5.95 -13.83 -0.28
N TYR A 281 5.01 -14.70 0.12
CA TYR A 281 4.88 -16.04 -0.44
C TYR A 281 4.19 -16.04 -1.79
N GLY A 282 4.73 -16.81 -2.71
CA GLY A 282 4.09 -17.12 -3.98
C GLY A 282 2.95 -18.11 -3.82
N ALA A 283 2.06 -18.08 -4.78
CA ALA A 283 0.95 -19.02 -4.84
C ALA A 283 1.30 -20.30 -5.64
N ALA A 284 0.53 -21.36 -5.45
CA ALA A 284 0.62 -22.58 -6.24
C ALA A 284 0.52 -22.29 -7.75
N LYS A 285 1.11 -23.16 -8.59
CA LYS A 285 1.09 -23.01 -10.06
C LYS A 285 -0.34 -22.94 -10.64
N SER A 286 -1.29 -23.62 -10.01
CA SER A 286 -2.73 -23.61 -10.37
C SER A 286 -3.43 -22.30 -10.01
N ALA A 287 -2.92 -21.50 -9.07
CA ALA A 287 -3.56 -20.28 -8.63
C ALA A 287 -3.75 -19.27 -9.77
N ARG A 288 -4.88 -18.55 -9.73
CA ARG A 288 -5.20 -17.49 -10.70
C ARG A 288 -4.27 -16.30 -10.60
N PHE A 289 -3.84 -15.94 -9.38
CA PHE A 289 -2.98 -14.80 -9.09
C PHE A 289 -1.75 -15.23 -8.30
N ASP A 290 -0.58 -14.72 -8.69
CA ASP A 290 0.68 -14.90 -7.99
C ASP A 290 1.56 -13.65 -8.21
N ALA A 291 1.95 -13.00 -7.14
CA ALA A 291 2.89 -11.87 -7.13
C ALA A 291 3.98 -12.04 -6.07
N GLY A 292 4.18 -13.27 -5.56
CA GLY A 292 5.10 -13.56 -4.47
C GLY A 292 6.57 -13.31 -4.81
N LEU A 293 7.28 -12.79 -3.82
CA LEU A 293 8.73 -12.59 -3.89
C LEU A 293 9.52 -13.90 -3.74
N VAL A 294 8.97 -14.84 -2.98
CA VAL A 294 9.53 -16.19 -2.80
C VAL A 294 8.55 -17.24 -3.36
N ASN A 295 9.03 -18.45 -3.58
CA ASN A 295 8.16 -19.58 -3.93
C ASN A 295 7.32 -20.02 -2.71
N PRO A 296 6.30 -20.89 -2.89
CA PRO A 296 5.52 -21.41 -1.75
C PRO A 296 6.37 -22.11 -0.67
N ASP A 297 7.51 -22.68 -1.05
CA ASP A 297 8.48 -23.30 -0.15
C ASP A 297 9.43 -22.32 0.55
N GLY A 298 9.29 -21.01 0.28
CA GLY A 298 10.13 -19.95 0.84
C GLY A 298 11.41 -19.67 0.07
N SER A 299 11.75 -20.42 -0.98
CA SER A 299 12.94 -20.18 -1.79
C SER A 299 12.82 -18.87 -2.60
N PRO A 300 13.87 -18.01 -2.62
CA PRO A 300 13.81 -16.70 -3.28
C PRO A 300 13.60 -16.80 -4.79
N ARG A 301 12.73 -15.94 -5.32
CA ARG A 301 12.56 -15.71 -6.77
C ARG A 301 13.44 -14.55 -7.24
N LYS A 302 13.60 -14.37 -8.57
CA LYS A 302 14.34 -13.24 -9.15
C LYS A 302 13.85 -11.87 -8.63
N ALA A 303 12.55 -11.71 -8.44
CA ALA A 303 11.95 -10.48 -7.89
C ALA A 303 12.40 -10.19 -6.45
N TYR A 304 12.67 -11.20 -5.63
CA TYR A 304 13.19 -11.02 -4.27
C TYR A 304 14.56 -10.33 -4.26
N GLY A 305 15.49 -10.74 -5.12
CA GLY A 305 16.80 -10.10 -5.23
C GLY A 305 16.70 -8.62 -5.62
N VAL A 306 15.83 -8.31 -6.57
CA VAL A 306 15.52 -6.91 -6.96
C VAL A 306 14.94 -6.15 -5.77
N PHE A 307 13.93 -6.71 -5.10
CA PHE A 307 13.30 -6.10 -3.94
C PHE A 307 14.32 -5.83 -2.81
N LYS A 308 15.15 -6.82 -2.46
CA LYS A 308 16.21 -6.70 -1.44
C LYS A 308 17.19 -5.58 -1.76
N LYS A 309 17.63 -5.47 -3.03
CA LYS A 309 18.53 -4.41 -3.50
C LYS A 309 17.94 -3.01 -3.29
N TYR A 310 16.72 -2.79 -3.75
CA TYR A 310 16.10 -1.46 -3.70
C TYR A 310 15.60 -1.09 -2.31
N SER A 311 15.03 -2.03 -1.56
CA SER A 311 14.47 -1.75 -0.23
C SER A 311 15.53 -1.29 0.78
N ARG A 312 16.80 -1.71 0.63
CA ARG A 312 17.90 -1.28 1.52
C ARG A 312 18.02 0.25 1.67
N LYS A 313 17.69 1.00 0.62
CA LYS A 313 17.77 2.48 0.60
C LYS A 313 16.54 3.16 1.22
N HIS A 314 15.47 2.40 1.55
CA HIS A 314 14.15 2.92 1.89
C HIS A 314 13.52 2.24 3.11
N ARG A 315 14.31 1.61 3.97
CA ARG A 315 13.86 0.90 5.18
C ARG A 315 13.22 1.79 6.22
#